data_a0b8b723a207b28d1312444ccad5ba65
#
_entry.id   a0b8b723a207b28d1312444ccad5ba65
#
_cell.length_a   1.000
_cell.length_b   1.000
_cell.length_c   1.000
_cell.angle_alpha   90.00
_cell.angle_beta   90.00
_cell.angle_gamma   90.00
#
_symmetry.space_group_name_H-M   'P 1'
#
loop_
_entity.id
_entity.type
_entity.pdbx_description
1 polymer ?
#
loop_
_entity_poly.entity_id
_entity_poly.type
_entity_poly.pdbx_seq_one_letter_code
_entity_poly.pdbx_strand_id
1 'polypeptide(L)'
;MRSRWTVVIVGFIVATVAVVLVATIRPGAATRREAVPFDAYIAAKLVGYTERVRYFPRDAVHVEEFRQDYLASLERERAVLRAQGWTGDDMPPASLLVISGGGDGGAFGAGVLNGWTRSGKRPVFKLVTGVSTGALIAPFAFLGSDYDEPLRRLYTSLSFADVAKMRWMLSALYQDAMADTTPLQRLVEKHITQEMLDRIAEEHEKGRVLLVATTNLDVRRPVIWNVTKIAALRRPDALHLVHKILIASAAIPATFPPVMFEVEVGGKRYEEMHVDGGTSSQLFVYPTAIMLPQLAKRERTLYIIRNSRMDPEWAQVDRRTLPIAMRAITCLIQNQGIGDLYRIYTIAQRDEIDFNLTFIPSTFKVEKKHDFDTKYMQALYETGERTGAEGIKWYKRPPILVTGVDDDSASKE
;
A
#
# COMPACT_ATOMS: atom_id res chain seq x y z
N MET A 1 -46.17 -2.93 -47.78
CA MET A 1 -45.75 -1.57 -47.38
C MET A 1 -45.31 -1.44 -45.90
N ARG A 2 -45.94 -2.15 -44.94
CA ARG A 2 -45.55 -2.07 -43.49
C ARG A 2 -44.12 -2.53 -43.14
N SER A 3 -43.57 -3.51 -43.84
CA SER A 3 -42.21 -4.06 -43.54
C SER A 3 -41.04 -3.06 -43.85
N ARG A 4 -41.19 -2.22 -44.86
CA ARG A 4 -40.13 -1.23 -45.24
C ARG A 4 -40.00 -0.09 -44.25
N TRP A 5 -41.08 0.36 -43.63
CA TRP A 5 -41.06 1.42 -42.63
C TRP A 5 -40.44 0.92 -41.27
N THR A 6 -40.67 -0.34 -40.93
CA THR A 6 -40.05 -0.92 -39.71
C THR A 6 -38.54 -1.01 -39.83
N VAL A 7 -38.00 -1.38 -40.99
CA VAL A 7 -36.56 -1.43 -41.24
C VAL A 7 -35.93 -0.01 -41.22
N VAL A 8 -36.60 1.00 -41.75
CA VAL A 8 -36.14 2.39 -41.74
C VAL A 8 -36.14 2.97 -40.32
N ILE A 9 -37.17 2.68 -39.50
CA ILE A 9 -37.25 3.15 -38.12
C ILE A 9 -36.19 2.47 -37.26
N VAL A 10 -35.98 1.17 -37.38
CA VAL A 10 -34.93 0.43 -36.67
C VAL A 10 -33.54 0.92 -37.08
N GLY A 11 -33.29 1.16 -38.37
CA GLY A 11 -32.05 1.74 -38.87
C GLY A 11 -31.77 3.14 -38.29
N PHE A 12 -32.83 4.00 -38.21
CA PHE A 12 -32.69 5.33 -37.60
C PHE A 12 -32.43 5.29 -36.13
N ILE A 13 -33.08 4.39 -35.36
CA ILE A 13 -32.83 4.19 -33.94
C ILE A 13 -31.41 3.69 -33.72
N VAL A 14 -30.93 2.71 -34.48
CA VAL A 14 -29.57 2.18 -34.39
C VAL A 14 -28.54 3.26 -34.73
N ALA A 15 -28.78 4.06 -35.79
CA ALA A 15 -27.92 5.16 -36.15
C ALA A 15 -27.90 6.27 -35.06
N THR A 16 -29.05 6.60 -34.49
CA THR A 16 -29.15 7.59 -33.41
C THR A 16 -28.47 7.10 -32.15
N VAL A 17 -28.65 5.84 -31.78
CA VAL A 17 -27.94 5.21 -30.65
C VAL A 17 -26.45 5.18 -30.92
N ALA A 18 -25.99 4.85 -32.11
CA ALA A 18 -24.58 4.87 -32.50
C ALA A 18 -23.98 6.28 -32.42
N VAL A 19 -24.70 7.29 -32.90
CA VAL A 19 -24.27 8.70 -32.85
C VAL A 19 -24.23 9.21 -31.39
N VAL A 20 -25.23 8.87 -30.60
CA VAL A 20 -25.24 9.20 -29.17
C VAL A 20 -24.10 8.48 -28.46
N LEU A 21 -23.84 7.19 -28.72
CA LEU A 21 -22.71 6.43 -28.20
C LEU A 21 -21.37 7.08 -28.61
N VAL A 22 -21.18 7.42 -29.86
CA VAL A 22 -19.95 8.08 -30.36
C VAL A 22 -19.79 9.49 -29.78
N ALA A 23 -20.88 10.23 -29.62
CA ALA A 23 -20.84 11.56 -29.01
C ALA A 23 -20.55 11.52 -27.51
N THR A 24 -21.02 10.46 -26.80
CA THR A 24 -20.76 10.25 -25.39
C THR A 24 -19.41 9.58 -25.12
N ILE A 25 -18.82 8.86 -26.09
CA ILE A 25 -17.47 8.27 -26.03
C ILE A 25 -16.36 9.32 -26.27
N ARG A 26 -16.69 10.52 -26.81
CA ARG A 26 -15.70 11.60 -26.84
C ARG A 26 -15.35 12.01 -25.40
N PRO A 27 -14.09 11.85 -24.96
CA PRO A 27 -13.69 12.32 -23.64
C PRO A 27 -14.07 13.78 -23.51
N GLY A 28 -14.92 14.13 -22.57
CA GLY A 28 -15.19 15.52 -22.22
C GLY A 28 -13.90 16.23 -21.83
N ALA A 29 -13.88 17.54 -21.86
CA ALA A 29 -12.72 18.34 -21.43
C ALA A 29 -12.22 17.93 -20.02
N ALA A 30 -13.12 17.43 -19.16
CA ALA A 30 -12.83 16.94 -17.80
C ALA A 30 -11.99 15.65 -17.75
N THR A 31 -11.88 14.89 -18.83
CA THR A 31 -11.05 13.65 -18.89
C THR A 31 -9.70 13.88 -19.55
N ARG A 32 -9.45 15.09 -20.05
CA ARG A 32 -8.15 15.45 -20.63
C ARG A 32 -7.23 15.94 -19.53
N ARG A 33 -6.14 15.20 -19.30
CA ARG A 33 -5.02 15.60 -18.47
C ARG A 33 -3.75 15.70 -19.31
N GLU A 34 -2.80 16.49 -18.87
CA GLU A 34 -1.48 16.53 -19.46
C GLU A 34 -0.51 15.74 -18.58
N ALA A 35 -0.11 14.54 -19.03
CA ALA A 35 0.87 13.71 -18.34
C ALA A 35 2.27 14.28 -18.49
N VAL A 36 3.15 14.01 -17.51
CA VAL A 36 4.57 14.38 -17.60
C VAL A 36 5.22 13.67 -18.79
N PRO A 37 5.98 14.37 -19.65
CA PRO A 37 6.75 13.74 -20.70
C PRO A 37 7.71 12.67 -20.15
N PHE A 38 7.92 11.59 -20.92
CA PHE A 38 8.71 10.45 -20.47
C PHE A 38 10.17 10.82 -20.12
N ASP A 39 10.76 11.77 -20.81
CA ASP A 39 12.12 12.25 -20.58
C ASP A 39 12.24 13.20 -19.36
N ALA A 40 11.13 13.64 -18.80
CA ALA A 40 11.07 14.62 -17.72
C ALA A 40 10.56 14.07 -16.37
N TYR A 41 9.97 12.84 -16.33
CA TYR A 41 9.29 12.36 -15.13
C TYR A 41 10.19 12.21 -13.89
N ILE A 42 11.49 11.92 -14.08
CA ILE A 42 12.47 11.85 -12.99
C ILE A 42 12.68 13.24 -12.33
N ALA A 43 12.71 14.30 -13.14
CA ALA A 43 12.92 15.66 -12.64
C ALA A 43 11.64 16.27 -12.03
N ALA A 44 10.47 15.67 -12.26
CA ALA A 44 9.19 16.23 -11.81
C ALA A 44 9.09 16.24 -10.28
N LYS A 45 8.71 17.39 -9.71
CA LYS A 45 8.48 17.61 -8.28
C LYS A 45 6.99 17.86 -8.03
N LEU A 46 6.51 17.56 -6.84
CA LEU A 46 5.17 17.98 -6.43
C LEU A 46 5.06 19.50 -6.45
N VAL A 47 3.94 20.00 -6.93
CA VAL A 47 3.66 21.44 -6.91
C VAL A 47 3.73 21.95 -5.47
N GLY A 48 4.50 23.02 -5.26
CA GLY A 48 4.71 23.62 -3.94
C GLY A 48 5.76 22.94 -3.06
N TYR A 49 6.37 21.82 -3.48
CA TYR A 49 7.42 21.14 -2.73
C TYR A 49 8.79 21.39 -3.38
N THR A 50 9.69 22.04 -2.66
CA THR A 50 11.08 22.23 -3.08
C THR A 50 11.90 20.98 -2.85
N GLU A 51 11.61 20.27 -1.75
CA GLU A 51 12.28 19.03 -1.37
C GLU A 51 11.62 17.82 -2.00
N ARG A 52 12.42 16.80 -2.29
CA ARG A 52 11.89 15.54 -2.77
C ARG A 52 11.36 14.72 -1.60
N VAL A 53 10.08 14.36 -1.67
CA VAL A 53 9.38 13.55 -0.65
C VAL A 53 8.91 12.21 -1.21
N ARG A 54 9.29 11.90 -2.47
CA ARG A 54 8.94 10.66 -3.17
C ARG A 54 10.07 10.19 -4.08
N TYR A 55 10.17 8.88 -4.30
CA TYR A 55 11.27 8.27 -5.02
C TYR A 55 10.79 7.19 -5.98
N PHE A 56 11.38 7.13 -7.17
CA PHE A 56 11.30 5.98 -8.07
C PHE A 56 12.43 5.01 -7.69
N PRO A 57 12.17 3.84 -7.10
CA PRO A 57 13.19 3.00 -6.44
C PRO A 57 14.15 2.29 -7.40
N ARG A 58 13.96 2.45 -8.71
CA ARG A 58 14.84 1.89 -9.76
C ARG A 58 15.57 2.98 -10.56
N ASP A 59 15.47 4.22 -10.15
CA ASP A 59 16.17 5.35 -10.74
C ASP A 59 17.38 5.73 -9.90
N ALA A 60 18.54 5.90 -10.52
CA ALA A 60 19.80 6.12 -9.82
C ALA A 60 19.81 7.43 -9.03
N VAL A 61 19.21 8.51 -9.58
CA VAL A 61 19.14 9.82 -8.91
C VAL A 61 18.28 9.72 -7.66
N HIS A 62 17.09 9.11 -7.80
CA HIS A 62 16.14 8.95 -6.69
C HIS A 62 16.63 7.97 -5.63
N VAL A 63 17.38 6.93 -6.02
CA VAL A 63 18.02 6.01 -5.08
C VAL A 63 19.08 6.73 -4.26
N GLU A 64 19.89 7.58 -4.88
CA GLU A 64 20.89 8.38 -4.16
C GLU A 64 20.24 9.40 -3.22
N GLU A 65 19.17 10.09 -3.65
CA GLU A 65 18.41 11.01 -2.79
C GLU A 65 17.78 10.26 -1.60
N PHE A 66 17.22 9.06 -1.83
CA PHE A 66 16.72 8.20 -0.75
C PHE A 66 17.85 7.81 0.22
N ARG A 67 19.05 7.47 -0.31
CA ARG A 67 20.21 7.14 0.49
C ARG A 67 20.63 8.32 1.40
N GLN A 68 20.64 9.53 0.86
CA GLN A 68 20.94 10.73 1.64
C GLN A 68 19.91 10.98 2.75
N ASP A 69 18.61 10.83 2.45
CA ASP A 69 17.56 10.98 3.45
C ASP A 69 17.67 9.91 4.55
N TYR A 70 18.04 8.68 4.18
CA TYR A 70 18.25 7.63 5.17
C TYR A 70 19.48 7.89 6.04
N LEU A 71 20.58 8.36 5.47
CA LEU A 71 21.76 8.81 6.23
C LEU A 71 21.41 9.95 7.19
N ALA A 72 20.66 10.95 6.74
CA ALA A 72 20.16 12.01 7.61
C ALA A 72 19.29 11.47 8.76
N SER A 73 18.51 10.41 8.50
CA SER A 73 17.72 9.75 9.55
C SER A 73 18.60 9.03 10.57
N LEU A 74 19.74 8.46 10.15
CA LEU A 74 20.72 7.86 11.05
C LEU A 74 21.43 8.92 11.92
N GLU A 75 21.75 10.08 11.37
CA GLU A 75 22.33 11.17 12.14
C GLU A 75 21.38 11.71 13.20
N ARG A 76 20.08 11.87 12.88
CA ARG A 76 19.08 12.25 13.89
C ARG A 76 18.97 11.19 15.00
N GLU A 77 18.94 9.90 14.64
CA GLU A 77 18.92 8.81 15.60
C GLU A 77 20.16 8.84 16.51
N ARG A 78 21.36 9.02 15.94
CA ARG A 78 22.61 9.15 16.72
C ARG A 78 22.57 10.34 17.67
N ALA A 79 22.04 11.48 17.25
CA ALA A 79 21.90 12.65 18.10
C ALA A 79 21.02 12.37 19.32
N VAL A 80 19.88 11.70 19.12
CA VAL A 80 18.98 11.29 20.22
C VAL A 80 19.67 10.29 21.15
N LEU A 81 20.34 9.27 20.60
CA LEU A 81 21.06 8.26 21.38
C LEU A 81 22.17 8.90 22.24
N ARG A 82 22.95 9.82 21.68
CA ARG A 82 23.98 10.55 22.42
C ARG A 82 23.38 11.40 23.54
N ALA A 83 22.26 12.08 23.28
CA ALA A 83 21.55 12.84 24.31
C ALA A 83 21.04 11.95 25.46
N GLN A 84 20.78 10.65 25.19
CA GLN A 84 20.40 9.63 26.17
C GLN A 84 21.61 8.93 26.83
N GLY A 85 22.85 9.38 26.53
CA GLY A 85 24.07 8.83 27.12
C GLY A 85 24.69 7.65 26.36
N TRP A 86 24.25 7.36 25.14
CA TRP A 86 24.90 6.32 24.32
C TRP A 86 26.29 6.73 23.89
N THR A 87 27.27 5.89 24.21
CA THR A 87 28.71 6.14 23.91
C THR A 87 29.31 5.11 22.94
N GLY A 88 28.52 4.13 22.48
CA GLY A 88 28.99 3.09 21.57
C GLY A 88 29.25 3.62 20.15
N ASP A 89 30.22 3.01 19.45
CA ASP A 89 30.51 3.31 18.03
C ASP A 89 29.46 2.68 17.12
N ASP A 90 29.00 1.46 17.42
CA ASP A 90 27.94 0.75 16.70
C ASP A 90 26.55 1.24 17.16
N MET A 91 25.62 1.32 16.23
CA MET A 91 24.25 1.68 16.58
C MET A 91 23.48 0.50 17.23
N PRO A 92 22.56 0.74 18.18
CA PRO A 92 21.74 -0.34 18.75
C PRO A 92 20.91 -1.07 17.68
N PRO A 93 20.47 -2.31 17.94
CA PRO A 93 19.66 -3.10 17.02
C PRO A 93 18.43 -2.34 16.50
N ALA A 94 18.05 -2.57 15.26
CA ALA A 94 16.89 -1.93 14.64
C ALA A 94 15.88 -2.95 14.14
N SER A 95 14.60 -2.68 14.42
CA SER A 95 13.47 -3.42 13.90
C SER A 95 12.86 -2.70 12.70
N LEU A 96 12.63 -3.44 11.62
CA LEU A 96 11.99 -2.98 10.38
C LEU A 96 10.66 -3.72 10.24
N LEU A 97 9.60 -3.04 9.82
CA LEU A 97 8.28 -3.63 9.60
C LEU A 97 7.81 -3.39 8.17
N VAL A 98 7.38 -4.45 7.52
CA VAL A 98 6.75 -4.42 6.19
C VAL A 98 5.33 -4.94 6.31
N ILE A 99 4.35 -4.17 5.83
CA ILE A 99 2.93 -4.54 5.85
C ILE A 99 2.41 -4.59 4.42
N SER A 100 1.97 -5.78 3.99
CA SER A 100 1.51 -5.96 2.62
C SER A 100 0.15 -5.34 2.34
N GLY A 101 -0.16 -5.16 1.05
CA GLY A 101 -1.54 -5.08 0.60
C GLY A 101 -2.34 -6.34 0.93
N GLY A 102 -3.65 -6.31 0.63
CA GLY A 102 -4.53 -7.45 0.87
C GLY A 102 -6.00 -7.11 1.14
N GLY A 103 -6.41 -5.86 0.90
CA GLY A 103 -7.81 -5.43 1.07
C GLY A 103 -8.32 -5.67 2.49
N ASP A 104 -9.44 -6.38 2.62
CA ASP A 104 -10.04 -6.79 3.89
C ASP A 104 -9.16 -7.75 4.73
N GLY A 105 -8.19 -8.43 4.09
CA GLY A 105 -7.14 -9.19 4.79
C GLY A 105 -6.30 -8.37 5.76
N GLY A 106 -6.31 -7.03 5.64
CA GLY A 106 -5.68 -6.12 6.59
C GLY A 106 -6.15 -6.28 8.04
N ALA A 107 -7.35 -6.85 8.24
CA ALA A 107 -7.86 -7.19 9.57
C ALA A 107 -6.91 -8.16 10.31
N PHE A 108 -6.27 -9.11 9.60
CA PHE A 108 -5.26 -9.98 10.18
C PHE A 108 -4.05 -9.19 10.70
N GLY A 109 -3.49 -8.33 9.88
CA GLY A 109 -2.31 -7.52 10.26
C GLY A 109 -2.61 -6.58 11.43
N ALA A 110 -3.79 -5.95 11.45
CA ALA A 110 -4.24 -5.14 12.57
C ALA A 110 -4.34 -5.98 13.86
N GLY A 111 -4.92 -7.17 13.78
CA GLY A 111 -5.00 -8.12 14.89
C GLY A 111 -3.61 -8.55 15.37
N VAL A 112 -2.70 -8.94 14.45
CA VAL A 112 -1.32 -9.33 14.81
C VAL A 112 -0.62 -8.23 15.57
N LEU A 113 -0.70 -6.98 15.11
CA LEU A 113 -0.05 -5.83 15.77
C LEU A 113 -0.59 -5.62 17.19
N ASN A 114 -1.90 -5.64 17.37
CA ASN A 114 -2.54 -5.42 18.68
C ASN A 114 -2.26 -6.59 19.64
N GLY A 115 -2.33 -7.84 19.16
CA GLY A 115 -1.95 -9.01 19.93
C GLY A 115 -0.47 -8.98 20.32
N TRP A 116 0.40 -8.54 19.42
CA TRP A 116 1.83 -8.41 19.68
C TRP A 116 2.14 -7.35 20.75
N THR A 117 1.39 -6.23 20.78
CA THR A 117 1.44 -5.26 21.87
C THR A 117 1.03 -5.92 23.19
N ARG A 118 -0.09 -6.67 23.21
CA ARG A 118 -0.56 -7.36 24.44
C ARG A 118 0.46 -8.37 24.99
N SER A 119 1.25 -8.99 24.11
CA SER A 119 2.34 -9.87 24.55
C SER A 119 3.52 -9.12 25.19
N GLY A 120 3.56 -7.79 25.11
CA GLY A 120 4.67 -6.96 25.57
C GLY A 120 5.95 -7.07 24.72
N LYS A 121 5.90 -7.76 23.58
CA LYS A 121 7.08 -8.06 22.74
C LYS A 121 7.18 -7.25 21.46
N ARG A 122 6.16 -6.40 21.14
CA ARG A 122 6.19 -5.56 19.94
C ARG A 122 7.28 -4.50 20.05
N PRO A 123 8.27 -4.50 19.13
CA PRO A 123 9.35 -3.52 19.16
C PRO A 123 8.88 -2.15 18.66
N VAL A 124 9.66 -1.12 18.95
CA VAL A 124 9.59 0.16 18.24
C VAL A 124 10.31 -0.01 16.91
N PHE A 125 9.63 0.29 15.81
CA PHE A 125 10.19 0.11 14.48
C PHE A 125 10.95 1.34 14.00
N LYS A 126 12.19 1.15 13.55
CA LYS A 126 13.00 2.16 12.89
C LYS A 126 12.43 2.56 11.53
N LEU A 127 11.96 1.58 10.77
CA LEU A 127 11.36 1.73 9.46
C LEU A 127 10.05 0.95 9.40
N VAL A 128 8.99 1.60 8.94
CA VAL A 128 7.72 0.95 8.60
C VAL A 128 7.40 1.23 7.14
N THR A 129 7.02 0.20 6.40
CA THR A 129 6.55 0.34 5.02
C THR A 129 5.17 -0.29 4.86
N GLY A 130 4.34 0.34 4.03
CA GLY A 130 2.99 -0.15 3.76
C GLY A 130 2.56 0.02 2.32
N VAL A 131 1.73 -0.90 1.85
CA VAL A 131 1.11 -0.90 0.51
C VAL A 131 -0.38 -1.19 0.67
N SER A 132 -1.25 -0.46 -0.04
CA SER A 132 -2.70 -0.70 -0.02
C SER A 132 -3.28 -0.68 1.41
N THR A 133 -3.99 -1.72 1.84
CA THR A 133 -4.42 -1.84 3.25
C THR A 133 -3.26 -1.74 4.24
N GLY A 134 -2.06 -2.23 3.87
CA GLY A 134 -0.85 -2.07 4.67
C GLY A 134 -0.42 -0.61 4.82
N ALA A 135 -0.66 0.24 3.81
CA ALA A 135 -0.43 1.67 3.90
C ALA A 135 -1.40 2.35 4.89
N LEU A 136 -2.65 1.87 4.97
CA LEU A 136 -3.63 2.36 5.94
C LEU A 136 -3.30 1.92 7.38
N ILE A 137 -2.67 0.76 7.57
CA ILE A 137 -2.21 0.24 8.87
C ILE A 137 -0.89 0.91 9.32
N ALA A 138 -0.01 1.23 8.38
CA ALA A 138 1.36 1.65 8.65
C ALA A 138 1.51 2.86 9.59
N PRO A 139 0.70 3.94 9.52
CA PRO A 139 0.76 5.04 10.48
C PRO A 139 0.50 4.61 11.93
N PHE A 140 -0.49 3.74 12.15
CA PHE A 140 -0.82 3.19 13.48
C PHE A 140 0.30 2.29 14.00
N ALA A 141 0.82 1.41 13.14
CA ALA A 141 1.94 0.54 13.48
C ALA A 141 3.20 1.35 13.83
N PHE A 142 3.44 2.43 13.12
CA PHE A 142 4.58 3.32 13.31
C PHE A 142 4.50 4.09 14.62
N LEU A 143 3.33 4.61 14.98
CA LEU A 143 3.14 5.38 16.20
C LEU A 143 3.07 4.51 17.48
N GLY A 144 2.70 3.22 17.34
CA GLY A 144 2.77 2.27 18.44
C GLY A 144 1.44 2.03 19.17
N SER A 145 1.53 1.57 20.43
CA SER A 145 0.42 1.01 21.22
C SER A 145 -0.75 1.98 21.46
N ASP A 146 -0.48 3.27 21.56
CA ASP A 146 -1.52 4.29 21.78
C ASP A 146 -2.58 4.30 20.65
N TYR A 147 -2.22 3.76 19.50
CA TYR A 147 -3.06 3.71 18.31
C TYR A 147 -3.65 2.31 18.04
N ASP A 148 -3.49 1.37 18.96
CA ASP A 148 -4.00 0.00 18.80
C ASP A 148 -5.54 -0.06 18.80
N GLU A 149 -6.19 0.69 19.70
CA GLU A 149 -7.65 0.71 19.78
C GLU A 149 -8.30 1.42 18.58
N PRO A 150 -7.82 2.57 18.09
CA PRO A 150 -8.24 3.12 16.82
C PRO A 150 -8.09 2.14 15.65
N LEU A 151 -6.95 1.42 15.57
CA LEU A 151 -6.69 0.41 14.55
C LEU A 151 -7.68 -0.77 14.64
N ARG A 152 -7.95 -1.28 15.85
CA ARG A 152 -8.95 -2.33 16.10
C ARG A 152 -10.32 -1.90 15.58
N ARG A 153 -10.79 -0.73 16.01
CA ARG A 153 -12.10 -0.21 15.57
C ARG A 153 -12.18 -0.09 14.06
N LEU A 154 -11.13 0.42 13.43
CA LEU A 154 -11.06 0.56 11.98
C LEU A 154 -11.32 -0.78 11.29
N TYR A 155 -10.66 -1.87 11.70
CA TYR A 155 -10.72 -3.16 11.00
C TYR A 155 -11.82 -4.12 11.48
N THR A 156 -12.48 -3.85 12.61
CA THR A 156 -13.57 -4.71 13.14
C THR A 156 -14.97 -4.13 12.92
N SER A 157 -15.09 -2.86 12.52
CA SER A 157 -16.38 -2.22 12.27
C SER A 157 -16.62 -1.83 10.81
N LEU A 158 -15.62 -1.99 9.93
CA LEU A 158 -15.77 -1.67 8.51
C LEU A 158 -16.76 -2.61 7.81
N SER A 159 -17.54 -2.01 6.94
CA SER A 159 -18.36 -2.68 5.93
C SER A 159 -17.99 -2.18 4.53
N PHE A 160 -18.46 -2.86 3.49
CA PHE A 160 -18.25 -2.40 2.12
C PHE A 160 -18.73 -0.95 1.90
N ALA A 161 -19.86 -0.55 2.50
CA ALA A 161 -20.41 0.79 2.36
C ALA A 161 -19.52 1.89 2.97
N ASP A 162 -18.67 1.53 3.94
CA ASP A 162 -17.69 2.46 4.55
C ASP A 162 -16.44 2.66 3.68
N VAL A 163 -16.19 1.75 2.74
CA VAL A 163 -15.02 1.78 1.86
C VAL A 163 -15.39 2.26 0.46
N ALA A 164 -16.54 1.82 -0.07
CA ALA A 164 -16.92 2.05 -1.45
C ALA A 164 -18.43 2.20 -1.63
N LYS A 165 -18.83 2.99 -2.60
CA LYS A 165 -20.20 3.02 -3.11
C LYS A 165 -20.19 2.61 -4.57
N MET A 166 -20.81 1.47 -4.87
CA MET A 166 -20.91 0.99 -6.26
C MET A 166 -21.65 2.01 -7.13
N ARG A 167 -21.08 2.31 -8.27
CA ARG A 167 -21.72 3.12 -9.32
C ARG A 167 -22.59 2.25 -10.18
N TRP A 168 -23.57 2.85 -10.86
CA TRP A 168 -24.42 2.09 -11.80
C TRP A 168 -23.57 1.56 -12.97
N MET A 169 -23.81 0.31 -13.38
CA MET A 169 -22.94 -0.43 -14.32
C MET A 169 -22.69 0.31 -15.65
N LEU A 170 -23.69 1.06 -16.15
CA LEU A 170 -23.51 1.86 -17.37
C LEU A 170 -22.62 3.08 -17.16
N SER A 171 -22.52 3.62 -15.94
CA SER A 171 -21.65 4.76 -15.66
C SER A 171 -20.17 4.35 -15.65
N ALA A 172 -19.85 3.08 -15.32
CA ALA A 172 -18.50 2.55 -15.37
C ALA A 172 -17.88 2.52 -16.76
N LEU A 173 -18.70 2.57 -17.82
CA LEU A 173 -18.21 2.67 -19.21
C LEU A 173 -17.68 4.07 -19.57
N TYR A 174 -18.09 5.09 -18.81
CA TYR A 174 -17.74 6.50 -19.08
C TYR A 174 -16.93 7.15 -17.97
N GLN A 175 -16.74 6.44 -16.86
CA GLN A 175 -15.98 6.90 -15.71
C GLN A 175 -14.73 6.02 -15.52
N ASP A 176 -13.79 6.52 -14.75
CA ASP A 176 -12.49 5.93 -14.50
C ASP A 176 -12.52 4.73 -13.54
N ALA A 177 -13.67 4.43 -12.88
CA ALA A 177 -13.82 3.31 -11.96
C ALA A 177 -15.27 2.87 -11.75
N MET A 178 -15.44 1.64 -11.23
CA MET A 178 -16.75 1.07 -10.89
C MET A 178 -17.31 1.56 -9.55
N ALA A 179 -16.49 2.04 -8.65
CA ALA A 179 -16.90 2.52 -7.33
C ALA A 179 -16.47 3.97 -7.08
N ASP A 180 -17.22 4.64 -6.20
CA ASP A 180 -16.89 5.95 -5.65
C ASP A 180 -16.07 5.75 -4.36
N THR A 181 -14.93 6.42 -4.24
CA THR A 181 -14.03 6.36 -3.08
C THR A 181 -14.34 7.41 -2.02
N THR A 182 -15.38 8.22 -2.17
CA THR A 182 -15.76 9.21 -1.14
C THR A 182 -15.89 8.59 0.27
N PRO A 183 -16.46 7.37 0.46
CA PRO A 183 -16.46 6.73 1.76
C PRO A 183 -15.06 6.46 2.30
N LEU A 184 -14.16 5.88 1.51
CA LEU A 184 -12.77 5.63 1.88
C LEU A 184 -12.04 6.93 2.23
N GLN A 185 -12.26 8.00 1.46
CA GLN A 185 -11.69 9.31 1.73
C GLN A 185 -12.11 9.81 3.11
N ARG A 186 -13.40 9.80 3.43
CA ARG A 186 -13.93 10.20 4.75
C ARG A 186 -13.35 9.34 5.88
N LEU A 187 -13.17 8.05 5.62
CA LEU A 187 -12.58 7.12 6.59
C LEU A 187 -11.12 7.49 6.88
N VAL A 188 -10.33 7.75 5.85
CA VAL A 188 -8.92 8.19 5.98
C VAL A 188 -8.86 9.53 6.70
N GLU A 189 -9.66 10.53 6.29
CA GLU A 189 -9.72 11.85 6.93
C GLU A 189 -10.11 11.78 8.42
N LYS A 190 -11.02 10.88 8.78
CA LYS A 190 -11.46 10.67 10.16
C LYS A 190 -10.39 10.06 11.05
N HIS A 191 -9.60 9.13 10.52
CA HIS A 191 -8.67 8.32 11.31
C HIS A 191 -7.21 8.79 11.24
N ILE A 192 -6.80 9.44 10.16
CA ILE A 192 -5.47 10.03 10.00
C ILE A 192 -5.60 11.53 10.27
N THR A 193 -5.35 11.92 11.49
CA THR A 193 -5.60 13.28 11.99
C THR A 193 -4.33 14.14 11.95
N GLN A 194 -4.49 15.46 12.13
CA GLN A 194 -3.35 16.35 12.27
C GLN A 194 -2.47 15.97 13.47
N GLU A 195 -3.07 15.54 14.58
CA GLU A 195 -2.33 15.04 15.74
C GLU A 195 -1.44 13.85 15.39
N MET A 196 -1.95 12.86 14.63
CA MET A 196 -1.13 11.76 14.16
C MET A 196 0.02 12.24 13.27
N LEU A 197 -0.24 13.20 12.39
CA LEU A 197 0.80 13.75 11.52
C LEU A 197 1.89 14.48 12.32
N ASP A 198 1.51 15.23 13.35
CA ASP A 198 2.44 15.91 14.25
C ASP A 198 3.30 14.88 15.03
N ARG A 199 2.70 13.80 15.53
CA ARG A 199 3.42 12.68 16.15
C ARG A 199 4.38 11.99 15.17
N ILE A 200 3.97 11.81 13.91
CA ILE A 200 4.85 11.25 12.86
C ILE A 200 6.05 12.19 12.62
N ALA A 201 5.84 13.51 12.64
CA ALA A 201 6.92 14.49 12.53
C ALA A 201 7.90 14.42 13.73
N GLU A 202 7.40 14.25 14.95
CA GLU A 202 8.24 14.05 16.14
C GLU A 202 9.09 12.78 16.03
N GLU A 203 8.53 11.68 15.49
CA GLU A 203 9.26 10.45 15.26
C GLU A 203 10.30 10.58 14.14
N HIS A 204 10.09 11.45 13.15
CA HIS A 204 11.11 11.81 12.17
C HIS A 204 12.35 12.44 12.82
N GLU A 205 12.16 13.33 13.81
CA GLU A 205 13.27 13.94 14.54
C GLU A 205 14.08 12.90 15.35
N LYS A 206 13.46 11.78 15.72
CA LYS A 206 14.14 10.62 16.32
C LYS A 206 14.80 9.71 15.27
N GLY A 207 14.77 10.10 14.01
CA GLY A 207 15.35 9.35 12.91
C GLY A 207 14.52 8.17 12.41
N ARG A 208 13.25 8.00 12.85
CA ARG A 208 12.38 6.93 12.36
C ARG A 208 11.80 7.28 10.99
N VAL A 209 11.44 6.26 10.20
CA VAL A 209 11.02 6.43 8.80
C VAL A 209 9.72 5.66 8.53
N LEU A 210 8.73 6.33 7.95
CA LEU A 210 7.47 5.75 7.47
C LEU A 210 7.35 5.94 5.97
N LEU A 211 7.22 4.84 5.23
CA LEU A 211 7.15 4.83 3.77
C LEU A 211 5.84 4.19 3.30
N VAL A 212 5.26 4.77 2.26
CA VAL A 212 4.08 4.24 1.57
C VAL A 212 4.38 4.14 0.08
N ALA A 213 3.91 3.08 -0.59
CA ALA A 213 4.07 2.94 -2.03
C ALA A 213 2.75 3.13 -2.78
N THR A 214 2.85 3.77 -3.94
CA THR A 214 1.81 3.85 -4.98
C THR A 214 2.39 3.41 -6.32
N THR A 215 1.55 3.21 -7.32
CA THR A 215 2.00 2.96 -8.70
C THR A 215 1.65 4.14 -9.59
N ASN A 216 2.66 4.77 -10.20
CA ASN A 216 2.45 5.74 -11.29
C ASN A 216 2.17 4.97 -12.59
N LEU A 217 0.93 5.10 -13.11
CA LEU A 217 0.48 4.39 -14.31
C LEU A 217 1.13 4.93 -15.59
N ASP A 218 1.47 6.22 -15.65
CA ASP A 218 2.02 6.83 -16.85
C ASP A 218 3.35 6.19 -17.24
N VAL A 219 4.20 5.95 -16.25
CA VAL A 219 5.53 5.35 -16.44
C VAL A 219 5.59 3.88 -16.00
N ARG A 220 4.49 3.33 -15.49
CA ARG A 220 4.39 1.94 -15.00
C ARG A 220 5.49 1.61 -13.99
N ARG A 221 5.65 2.48 -12.97
CA ARG A 221 6.69 2.37 -11.94
C ARG A 221 6.10 2.53 -10.55
N PRO A 222 6.63 1.79 -9.55
CA PRO A 222 6.35 2.08 -8.15
C PRO A 222 6.93 3.44 -7.77
N VAL A 223 6.23 4.14 -6.89
CA VAL A 223 6.67 5.39 -6.26
C VAL A 223 6.62 5.20 -4.75
N ILE A 224 7.73 5.40 -4.08
CA ILE A 224 7.85 5.36 -2.61
C ILE A 224 7.72 6.77 -2.07
N TRP A 225 6.78 7.00 -1.17
CA TRP A 225 6.52 8.26 -0.48
C TRP A 225 7.10 8.24 0.92
N ASN A 226 7.88 9.25 1.29
CA ASN A 226 8.41 9.41 2.63
C ASN A 226 7.44 10.25 3.49
N VAL A 227 6.51 9.55 4.16
CA VAL A 227 5.45 10.17 4.97
C VAL A 227 6.04 10.93 6.16
N THR A 228 7.11 10.42 6.78
CA THR A 228 7.79 11.12 7.88
C THR A 228 8.43 12.44 7.43
N LYS A 229 9.03 12.46 6.25
CA LYS A 229 9.59 13.70 5.68
C LYS A 229 8.49 14.70 5.34
N ILE A 230 7.37 14.24 4.76
CA ILE A 230 6.20 15.10 4.49
C ILE A 230 5.69 15.72 5.80
N ALA A 231 5.54 14.93 6.85
CA ALA A 231 5.10 15.40 8.17
C ALA A 231 6.07 16.42 8.77
N ALA A 232 7.39 16.16 8.68
CA ALA A 232 8.43 17.02 9.24
C ALA A 232 8.53 18.39 8.56
N LEU A 233 8.12 18.51 7.29
CA LEU A 233 8.04 19.81 6.60
C LEU A 233 6.98 20.74 7.18
N ARG A 234 6.06 20.25 8.01
CA ARG A 234 5.00 21.02 8.72
C ARG A 234 4.24 21.99 7.82
N ARG A 235 4.02 21.61 6.57
CA ARG A 235 3.29 22.43 5.60
C ARG A 235 1.78 22.37 5.87
N PRO A 236 1.02 23.43 5.58
CA PRO A 236 -0.43 23.44 5.74
C PRO A 236 -1.16 22.37 4.92
N ASP A 237 -0.59 21.96 3.77
CA ASP A 237 -1.14 20.96 2.86
C ASP A 237 -0.63 19.52 3.13
N ALA A 238 0.27 19.34 4.11
CA ALA A 238 0.91 18.05 4.39
C ALA A 238 -0.11 16.95 4.75
N LEU A 239 -1.10 17.23 5.59
CA LEU A 239 -2.14 16.28 5.95
C LEU A 239 -2.97 15.87 4.75
N HIS A 240 -3.38 16.82 3.92
CA HIS A 240 -4.11 16.53 2.68
C HIS A 240 -3.30 15.67 1.72
N LEU A 241 -2.00 15.96 1.57
CA LEU A 241 -1.10 15.15 0.75
C LEU A 241 -0.99 13.72 1.29
N VAL A 242 -0.85 13.53 2.61
CA VAL A 242 -0.79 12.19 3.22
C VAL A 242 -2.09 11.43 3.00
N HIS A 243 -3.27 12.06 3.19
CA HIS A 243 -4.56 11.45 2.86
C HIS A 243 -4.58 10.98 1.40
N LYS A 244 -4.19 11.85 0.48
CA LYS A 244 -4.16 11.58 -0.95
C LYS A 244 -3.23 10.40 -1.32
N ILE A 245 -2.07 10.30 -0.66
CA ILE A 245 -1.12 9.18 -0.82
C ILE A 245 -1.73 7.87 -0.32
N LEU A 246 -2.37 7.87 0.85
CA LEU A 246 -2.99 6.67 1.43
C LEU A 246 -4.14 6.17 0.56
N ILE A 247 -4.98 7.08 0.07
CA ILE A 247 -6.08 6.75 -0.86
C ILE A 247 -5.52 6.20 -2.18
N ALA A 248 -4.48 6.84 -2.75
CA ALA A 248 -3.83 6.38 -3.96
C ALA A 248 -3.23 4.97 -3.78
N SER A 249 -2.61 4.72 -2.62
CA SER A 249 -2.04 3.41 -2.29
C SER A 249 -3.10 2.31 -2.18
N ALA A 250 -4.35 2.66 -1.88
CA ALA A 250 -5.49 1.74 -1.78
C ALA A 250 -6.43 1.79 -3.01
N ALA A 251 -6.09 2.55 -4.05
CA ALA A 251 -6.90 2.71 -5.26
C ALA A 251 -6.70 1.54 -6.23
N ILE A 252 -7.35 0.40 -5.95
CA ILE A 252 -7.29 -0.80 -6.80
C ILE A 252 -7.81 -0.48 -8.21
N PRO A 253 -7.01 -0.71 -9.27
CA PRO A 253 -7.42 -0.44 -10.64
C PRO A 253 -8.75 -1.09 -11.03
N ALA A 254 -9.54 -0.40 -11.84
CA ALA A 254 -10.91 -0.74 -12.24
C ALA A 254 -11.95 -0.69 -11.11
N THR A 255 -11.59 -0.97 -9.86
CA THR A 255 -12.52 -0.88 -8.71
C THR A 255 -12.64 0.56 -8.24
N PHE A 256 -11.50 1.23 -7.98
CA PHE A 256 -11.45 2.59 -7.47
C PHE A 256 -10.83 3.55 -8.49
N PRO A 257 -11.27 4.83 -8.50
CA PRO A 257 -10.68 5.83 -9.37
C PRO A 257 -9.21 6.08 -9.02
N PRO A 258 -8.37 6.31 -10.04
CA PRO A 258 -6.99 6.72 -9.82
C PRO A 258 -6.93 8.08 -9.13
N VAL A 259 -5.84 8.32 -8.40
CA VAL A 259 -5.57 9.60 -7.73
C VAL A 259 -4.57 10.40 -8.55
N MET A 260 -4.93 11.65 -8.84
CA MET A 260 -4.09 12.54 -9.65
C MET A 260 -3.17 13.37 -8.73
N PHE A 261 -1.87 13.45 -9.04
CA PHE A 261 -0.92 14.32 -8.35
C PHE A 261 -0.42 15.40 -9.28
N GLU A 262 -0.58 16.66 -8.86
CA GLU A 262 -0.01 17.78 -9.59
C GLU A 262 1.48 17.86 -9.36
N VAL A 263 2.22 17.93 -10.47
CA VAL A 263 3.68 18.02 -10.47
C VAL A 263 4.14 19.12 -11.41
N GLU A 264 5.36 19.57 -11.19
CA GLU A 264 5.99 20.62 -11.99
C GLU A 264 7.36 20.16 -12.48
N VAL A 265 7.65 20.44 -13.74
CA VAL A 265 8.97 20.28 -14.33
C VAL A 265 9.17 21.36 -15.39
N GLY A 266 10.34 22.02 -15.39
CA GLY A 266 10.66 23.10 -16.35
C GLY A 266 9.69 24.29 -16.29
N GLY A 267 9.11 24.58 -15.12
CA GLY A 267 8.13 25.66 -14.92
C GLY A 267 6.73 25.36 -15.47
N LYS A 268 6.47 24.14 -15.97
CA LYS A 268 5.17 23.72 -16.46
C LYS A 268 4.55 22.67 -15.52
N ARG A 269 3.23 22.79 -15.29
CA ARG A 269 2.45 21.85 -14.47
C ARG A 269 1.90 20.72 -15.30
N TYR A 270 1.87 19.53 -14.68
CA TYR A 270 1.37 18.29 -15.23
C TYR A 270 0.62 17.51 -14.16
N GLU A 271 -0.06 16.45 -14.56
CA GLU A 271 -0.72 15.54 -13.64
C GLU A 271 -0.20 14.11 -13.82
N GLU A 272 0.19 13.47 -12.72
CA GLU A 272 0.54 12.05 -12.69
C GLU A 272 -0.64 11.23 -12.17
N MET A 273 -0.92 10.12 -12.83
CA MET A 273 -1.99 9.19 -12.46
C MET A 273 -1.46 8.08 -11.59
N HIS A 274 -1.90 8.02 -10.33
CA HIS A 274 -1.49 7.00 -9.38
C HIS A 274 -2.63 6.06 -9.01
N VAL A 275 -2.30 4.80 -8.81
CA VAL A 275 -3.17 3.73 -8.34
C VAL A 275 -2.48 2.93 -7.24
N ASP A 276 -3.18 1.89 -6.72
CA ASP A 276 -2.70 0.99 -5.68
C ASP A 276 -1.25 0.56 -5.93
N GLY A 277 -0.45 0.65 -4.88
CA GLY A 277 0.95 0.24 -4.90
C GLY A 277 1.12 -1.23 -5.27
N GLY A 278 0.15 -2.07 -4.90
CA GLY A 278 0.11 -3.49 -5.23
C GLY A 278 0.02 -3.80 -6.73
N THR A 279 -0.29 -2.81 -7.57
CA THR A 279 -0.20 -2.93 -9.03
C THR A 279 1.25 -3.14 -9.50
N SER A 280 2.24 -2.65 -8.75
CA SER A 280 3.67 -2.79 -9.08
C SER A 280 4.50 -3.48 -8.00
N SER A 281 4.07 -3.49 -6.73
CA SER A 281 4.72 -4.19 -5.62
C SER A 281 3.75 -4.31 -4.44
N GLN A 282 3.50 -5.52 -3.96
CA GLN A 282 2.68 -5.79 -2.77
C GLN A 282 3.44 -5.56 -1.47
N LEU A 283 4.76 -5.66 -1.53
CA LEU A 283 5.68 -5.53 -0.40
C LEU A 283 6.98 -4.87 -0.86
N PHE A 284 7.52 -4.00 -0.04
CA PHE A 284 8.86 -3.44 -0.23
C PHE A 284 9.47 -3.07 1.12
N VAL A 285 10.79 -3.00 1.20
CA VAL A 285 11.51 -2.51 2.40
C VAL A 285 12.15 -1.17 2.09
N TYR A 286 13.06 -1.13 1.14
CA TYR A 286 13.78 0.04 0.63
C TYR A 286 14.23 -0.25 -0.81
N PRO A 287 14.72 0.75 -1.57
CA PRO A 287 15.25 0.52 -2.91
C PRO A 287 16.35 -0.55 -2.92
N THR A 288 16.24 -1.54 -3.80
CA THR A 288 17.11 -2.73 -3.83
C THR A 288 18.60 -2.43 -4.03
N ALA A 289 18.92 -1.27 -4.60
CA ALA A 289 20.31 -0.82 -4.79
C ALA A 289 20.96 -0.30 -3.51
N ILE A 290 20.17 -0.03 -2.45
CA ILE A 290 20.70 0.37 -1.15
C ILE A 290 21.26 -0.85 -0.43
N MET A 291 22.42 -0.72 0.19
CA MET A 291 23.04 -1.71 1.06
C MET A 291 23.13 -1.14 2.49
N LEU A 292 22.20 -1.51 3.35
CA LEU A 292 22.12 -0.96 4.72
C LEU A 292 23.37 -1.19 5.57
N PRO A 293 24.10 -2.33 5.47
CA PRO A 293 25.34 -2.53 6.23
C PRO A 293 26.41 -1.48 5.94
N GLN A 294 26.46 -0.95 4.70
CA GLN A 294 27.38 0.11 4.31
C GLN A 294 27.03 1.50 4.90
N LEU A 295 25.79 1.69 5.36
CA LEU A 295 25.31 2.96 5.91
C LEU A 295 25.47 3.06 7.42
N ALA A 296 25.31 1.95 8.13
CA ALA A 296 25.50 1.87 9.57
C ALA A 296 25.77 0.43 10.02
N LYS A 297 26.72 0.24 10.91
CA LYS A 297 26.96 -1.05 11.55
C LYS A 297 25.98 -1.23 12.71
N ARG A 298 25.06 -2.18 12.57
CA ARG A 298 24.06 -2.56 13.57
C ARG A 298 23.37 -3.86 13.18
N GLU A 299 22.87 -4.60 14.18
CA GLU A 299 21.94 -5.71 13.94
C GLU A 299 20.59 -5.20 13.44
N ARG A 300 19.96 -5.96 12.54
CA ARG A 300 18.65 -5.63 11.98
C ARG A 300 17.74 -6.84 11.99
N THR A 301 16.51 -6.62 12.42
CA THR A 301 15.44 -7.60 12.34
C THR A 301 14.33 -7.06 11.45
N LEU A 302 13.99 -7.80 10.42
CA LEU A 302 12.89 -7.50 9.51
C LEU A 302 11.68 -8.34 9.85
N TYR A 303 10.57 -7.69 10.12
CA TYR A 303 9.27 -8.31 10.33
C TYR A 303 8.36 -8.01 9.14
N ILE A 304 7.71 -9.04 8.62
CA ILE A 304 6.79 -8.94 7.49
C ILE A 304 5.44 -9.49 7.92
N ILE A 305 4.41 -8.65 7.84
CA ILE A 305 3.02 -9.05 8.02
C ILE A 305 2.36 -9.08 6.64
N ARG A 306 2.06 -10.27 6.14
CA ARG A 306 1.37 -10.46 4.87
C ARG A 306 -0.14 -10.61 5.11
N ASN A 307 -0.91 -9.66 4.63
CA ASN A 307 -2.38 -9.62 4.73
C ASN A 307 -3.07 -10.48 3.66
N SER A 308 -2.44 -11.58 3.30
CA SER A 308 -2.96 -12.55 2.34
C SER A 308 -2.48 -13.93 2.69
N ARG A 309 -3.12 -14.95 2.13
CA ARG A 309 -2.73 -16.35 2.26
C ARG A 309 -1.51 -16.65 1.38
N MET A 310 -0.83 -17.76 1.70
CA MET A 310 0.23 -18.33 0.84
C MET A 310 -0.31 -19.49 0.00
N ASP A 311 -1.32 -20.21 0.50
CA ASP A 311 -1.99 -21.31 -0.18
C ASP A 311 -2.94 -20.78 -1.28
N PRO A 312 -3.25 -21.63 -2.30
CA PRO A 312 -4.15 -21.25 -3.38
C PRO A 312 -5.57 -20.91 -2.89
N GLU A 313 -6.14 -19.85 -3.45
CA GLU A 313 -7.54 -19.46 -3.22
C GLU A 313 -8.38 -19.87 -4.41
N TRP A 314 -9.22 -20.92 -4.20
CA TRP A 314 -10.12 -21.38 -5.24
C TRP A 314 -11.37 -20.51 -5.30
N ALA A 315 -11.78 -20.12 -6.51
CA ALA A 315 -13.07 -19.52 -6.79
C ALA A 315 -13.52 -19.88 -8.20
N GLN A 316 -14.80 -20.19 -8.36
CA GLN A 316 -15.42 -20.32 -9.68
C GLN A 316 -15.61 -18.94 -10.29
N VAL A 317 -15.17 -18.78 -11.54
CA VAL A 317 -15.22 -17.50 -12.27
C VAL A 317 -16.23 -17.60 -13.40
N ASP A 318 -17.17 -16.66 -13.45
CA ASP A 318 -18.11 -16.56 -14.55
C ASP A 318 -17.40 -16.29 -15.88
N ARG A 319 -17.83 -16.94 -16.96
CA ARG A 319 -17.29 -16.75 -18.32
C ARG A 319 -17.78 -15.45 -18.95
N ARG A 320 -17.45 -14.32 -18.30
CA ARG A 320 -17.74 -12.97 -18.77
C ARG A 320 -16.48 -12.11 -18.68
N THR A 321 -16.34 -11.13 -19.58
CA THR A 321 -15.13 -10.31 -19.70
C THR A 321 -14.72 -9.67 -18.37
N LEU A 322 -15.64 -9.02 -17.66
CA LEU A 322 -15.31 -8.30 -16.43
C LEU A 322 -14.92 -9.25 -15.28
N PRO A 323 -15.67 -10.32 -14.92
CA PRO A 323 -15.23 -11.29 -13.92
C PRO A 323 -13.87 -11.92 -14.24
N ILE A 324 -13.62 -12.27 -15.51
CA ILE A 324 -12.33 -12.83 -15.94
C ILE A 324 -11.19 -11.81 -15.75
N ALA A 325 -11.40 -10.55 -16.18
CA ALA A 325 -10.41 -9.50 -16.04
C ALA A 325 -10.08 -9.20 -14.56
N MET A 326 -11.11 -9.10 -13.71
CA MET A 326 -10.93 -8.87 -12.27
C MET A 326 -10.18 -10.04 -11.60
N ARG A 327 -10.53 -11.28 -11.95
CA ARG A 327 -9.82 -12.46 -11.42
C ARG A 327 -8.36 -12.50 -11.89
N ALA A 328 -8.10 -12.14 -13.15
CA ALA A 328 -6.74 -12.05 -13.68
C ALA A 328 -5.92 -10.98 -12.94
N ILE A 329 -6.46 -9.80 -12.69
CA ILE A 329 -5.80 -8.74 -11.91
C ILE A 329 -5.47 -9.25 -10.50
N THR A 330 -6.43 -9.87 -9.81
CA THR A 330 -6.21 -10.43 -8.47
C THR A 330 -5.11 -11.51 -8.50
N CYS A 331 -5.10 -12.37 -9.51
CA CYS A 331 -4.09 -13.41 -9.69
C CYS A 331 -2.69 -12.79 -9.90
N LEU A 332 -2.56 -11.76 -10.74
CA LEU A 332 -1.30 -11.04 -10.96
C LEU A 332 -0.79 -10.40 -9.67
N ILE A 333 -1.66 -9.73 -8.92
CA ILE A 333 -1.33 -9.07 -7.64
C ILE A 333 -0.84 -10.09 -6.62
N GLN A 334 -1.53 -11.24 -6.49
CA GLN A 334 -1.17 -12.30 -5.54
C GLN A 334 0.19 -12.92 -5.88
N ASN A 335 0.42 -13.28 -7.14
CA ASN A 335 1.68 -13.87 -7.58
C ASN A 335 2.84 -12.87 -7.47
N GLN A 336 2.60 -11.60 -7.77
CA GLN A 336 3.60 -10.56 -7.56
C GLN A 336 3.99 -10.44 -6.08
N GLY A 337 3.02 -10.49 -5.15
CA GLY A 337 3.29 -10.46 -3.71
C GLY A 337 4.17 -11.63 -3.24
N ILE A 338 4.02 -12.81 -3.85
CA ILE A 338 4.92 -13.96 -3.61
C ILE A 338 6.33 -13.62 -4.13
N GLY A 339 6.45 -13.12 -5.35
CA GLY A 339 7.74 -12.68 -5.92
C GLY A 339 8.43 -11.59 -5.10
N ASP A 340 7.64 -10.66 -4.52
CA ASP A 340 8.17 -9.62 -3.63
C ASP A 340 8.76 -10.20 -2.35
N LEU A 341 8.13 -11.23 -1.75
CA LEU A 341 8.68 -11.92 -0.57
C LEU A 341 10.06 -12.52 -0.87
N TYR A 342 10.21 -13.21 -2.01
CA TYR A 342 11.52 -13.77 -2.39
C TYR A 342 12.55 -12.68 -2.66
N ARG A 343 12.15 -11.57 -3.27
CA ARG A 343 13.02 -10.41 -3.48
C ARG A 343 13.48 -9.81 -2.15
N ILE A 344 12.55 -9.63 -1.21
CA ILE A 344 12.85 -9.12 0.14
C ILE A 344 13.75 -10.09 0.90
N TYR A 345 13.52 -11.40 0.78
CA TYR A 345 14.36 -12.41 1.39
C TYR A 345 15.81 -12.35 0.84
N THR A 346 15.97 -12.22 -0.48
CA THR A 346 17.29 -12.04 -1.09
C THR A 346 18.00 -10.79 -0.58
N ILE A 347 17.26 -9.68 -0.41
CA ILE A 347 17.80 -8.44 0.18
C ILE A 347 18.21 -8.69 1.63
N ALA A 348 17.36 -9.36 2.43
CA ALA A 348 17.64 -9.66 3.83
C ALA A 348 18.89 -10.52 3.99
N GLN A 349 19.08 -11.55 3.13
CA GLN A 349 20.30 -12.36 3.11
C GLN A 349 21.53 -11.54 2.73
N ARG A 350 21.45 -10.69 1.68
CA ARG A 350 22.55 -9.83 1.24
C ARG A 350 22.99 -8.85 2.33
N ASP A 351 22.03 -8.29 3.06
CA ASP A 351 22.25 -7.21 4.02
C ASP A 351 22.33 -7.74 5.47
N GLU A 352 22.43 -9.07 5.64
CA GLU A 352 22.56 -9.75 6.96
C GLU A 352 21.44 -9.35 7.94
N ILE A 353 20.19 -9.32 7.43
CA ILE A 353 19.01 -8.96 8.22
C ILE A 353 18.27 -10.23 8.64
N ASP A 354 17.95 -10.37 9.93
CA ASP A 354 17.12 -11.47 10.43
C ASP A 354 15.70 -11.35 9.86
N PHE A 355 15.33 -12.29 8.99
CA PHE A 355 14.05 -12.30 8.25
C PHE A 355 12.96 -13.00 9.06
N ASN A 356 11.81 -12.35 9.24
CA ASN A 356 10.67 -12.88 9.99
C ASN A 356 9.38 -12.58 9.21
N LEU A 357 8.65 -13.63 8.81
CA LEU A 357 7.41 -13.53 8.04
C LEU A 357 6.25 -14.15 8.81
N THR A 358 5.10 -13.46 8.84
CA THR A 358 3.80 -14.03 9.21
C THR A 358 2.76 -13.71 8.16
N PHE A 359 1.75 -14.57 8.02
CA PHE A 359 0.68 -14.44 7.02
C PHE A 359 -0.59 -15.14 7.49
N ILE A 360 -1.71 -14.91 6.81
CA ILE A 360 -3.00 -15.53 7.13
C ILE A 360 -2.85 -17.05 7.05
N PRO A 361 -3.05 -17.79 8.17
CA PRO A 361 -2.79 -19.22 8.22
C PRO A 361 -3.79 -20.02 7.39
N SER A 362 -3.35 -21.15 6.84
CA SER A 362 -4.20 -22.08 6.08
C SER A 362 -5.33 -22.68 6.93
N THR A 363 -5.20 -22.67 8.26
CA THR A 363 -6.22 -23.10 9.22
C THR A 363 -7.39 -22.13 9.36
N PHE A 364 -7.27 -20.89 8.90
CA PHE A 364 -8.39 -19.94 8.86
C PHE A 364 -9.35 -20.33 7.75
N LYS A 365 -10.57 -20.82 8.11
CA LYS A 365 -11.54 -21.41 7.18
C LYS A 365 -12.87 -20.63 7.10
N VAL A 366 -12.94 -19.44 7.69
CA VAL A 366 -14.16 -18.61 7.62
C VAL A 366 -14.37 -18.17 6.16
N GLU A 367 -15.57 -18.42 5.64
CA GLU A 367 -15.94 -18.00 4.28
C GLU A 367 -16.23 -16.50 4.22
N LYS A 368 -15.70 -15.85 3.20
CA LYS A 368 -16.02 -14.48 2.86
C LYS A 368 -17.23 -14.44 1.92
N LYS A 369 -18.32 -13.78 2.33
CA LYS A 369 -19.53 -13.67 1.51
C LYS A 369 -19.45 -12.58 0.44
N HIS A 370 -18.76 -11.51 0.73
CA HIS A 370 -18.54 -10.36 -0.16
C HIS A 370 -17.29 -9.60 0.32
N ASP A 371 -16.79 -8.69 -0.49
CA ASP A 371 -15.68 -7.85 -0.09
C ASP A 371 -16.05 -6.99 1.12
N PHE A 372 -15.11 -6.84 2.06
CA PHE A 372 -15.30 -6.14 3.34
C PHE A 372 -16.47 -6.69 4.17
N ASP A 373 -16.63 -8.02 4.18
CA ASP A 373 -17.59 -8.70 5.06
C ASP A 373 -17.13 -8.51 6.52
N THR A 374 -17.92 -7.76 7.29
CA THR A 374 -17.59 -7.39 8.68
C THR A 374 -17.35 -8.61 9.56
N LYS A 375 -18.16 -9.70 9.41
CA LYS A 375 -17.98 -10.92 10.22
C LYS A 375 -16.67 -11.65 9.86
N TYR A 376 -16.36 -11.72 8.58
CA TYR A 376 -15.09 -12.27 8.09
C TYR A 376 -13.92 -11.48 8.65
N MET A 377 -13.96 -10.13 8.57
CA MET A 377 -12.91 -9.25 9.07
C MET A 377 -12.74 -9.35 10.59
N GLN A 378 -13.84 -9.44 11.36
CA GLN A 378 -13.78 -9.67 12.81
C GLN A 378 -13.09 -10.98 13.16
N ALA A 379 -13.51 -12.10 12.53
CA ALA A 379 -12.88 -13.40 12.76
C ALA A 379 -11.41 -13.42 12.34
N LEU A 380 -11.06 -12.70 11.28
CA LEU A 380 -9.68 -12.58 10.80
C LEU A 380 -8.83 -11.73 11.75
N TYR A 381 -9.40 -10.63 12.26
CA TYR A 381 -8.77 -9.81 13.29
C TYR A 381 -8.50 -10.63 14.56
N GLU A 382 -9.50 -11.35 15.08
CA GLU A 382 -9.36 -12.21 16.27
C GLU A 382 -8.28 -13.29 16.08
N THR A 383 -8.20 -13.86 14.86
CA THR A 383 -7.14 -14.81 14.52
C THR A 383 -5.76 -14.16 14.58
N GLY A 384 -5.60 -12.97 14.01
CA GLY A 384 -4.37 -12.21 14.07
C GLY A 384 -4.01 -11.81 15.51
N GLU A 385 -4.99 -11.34 16.28
CA GLU A 385 -4.81 -10.89 17.64
C GLU A 385 -4.37 -12.02 18.56
N ARG A 386 -4.98 -13.21 18.43
CA ARG A 386 -4.55 -14.41 19.13
C ARG A 386 -3.11 -14.81 18.74
N THR A 387 -2.81 -14.83 17.45
CA THR A 387 -1.46 -15.09 16.93
C THR A 387 -0.43 -14.15 17.56
N GLY A 388 -0.73 -12.86 17.62
CA GLY A 388 0.15 -11.87 18.24
C GLY A 388 0.34 -12.04 19.72
N ALA A 389 -0.73 -12.35 20.45
CA ALA A 389 -0.72 -12.45 21.93
C ALA A 389 -0.07 -13.75 22.43
N GLU A 390 -0.33 -14.89 21.79
CA GLU A 390 0.19 -16.19 22.19
C GLU A 390 1.64 -16.43 21.76
N GLY A 391 2.14 -15.64 20.83
CA GLY A 391 3.48 -15.74 20.24
C GLY A 391 3.40 -16.02 18.74
N ILE A 392 3.96 -15.10 17.98
CA ILE A 392 3.94 -15.20 16.52
C ILE A 392 4.92 -16.29 16.08
N LYS A 393 4.44 -17.28 15.35
CA LYS A 393 5.32 -18.20 14.61
C LYS A 393 5.92 -17.44 13.43
N TRP A 394 7.18 -17.06 13.56
CA TRP A 394 7.91 -16.36 12.49
C TRP A 394 8.57 -17.36 11.56
N TYR A 395 8.23 -17.28 10.27
CA TYR A 395 8.91 -18.00 9.21
C TYR A 395 10.20 -17.26 8.86
N LYS A 396 11.34 -17.93 8.97
CA LYS A 396 12.68 -17.37 8.70
C LYS A 396 13.04 -17.30 7.21
N ARG A 397 12.17 -17.83 6.37
CA ARG A 397 12.27 -17.80 4.89
C ARG A 397 10.86 -17.84 4.28
N PRO A 398 10.67 -17.39 3.04
CA PRO A 398 9.41 -17.61 2.34
C PRO A 398 9.12 -19.11 2.23
N PRO A 399 7.87 -19.57 2.51
CA PRO A 399 7.52 -20.98 2.35
C PRO A 399 7.72 -21.41 0.90
N ILE A 400 8.30 -22.61 0.71
CA ILE A 400 8.40 -23.23 -0.62
C ILE A 400 6.98 -23.66 -1.00
N LEU A 401 6.45 -23.10 -2.08
CA LEU A 401 5.12 -23.42 -2.60
C LEU A 401 5.16 -24.77 -3.35
N VAL A 402 5.45 -25.85 -2.63
CA VAL A 402 5.27 -27.21 -3.12
C VAL A 402 3.93 -27.70 -2.58
N THR A 403 2.95 -27.90 -3.46
CA THR A 403 1.66 -28.47 -3.08
C THR A 403 1.88 -29.87 -2.48
N GLY A 404 1.46 -30.08 -1.23
CA GLY A 404 1.46 -31.38 -0.56
C GLY A 404 2.62 -31.68 0.40
N VAL A 405 3.50 -30.72 0.66
CA VAL A 405 4.51 -30.85 1.73
C VAL A 405 4.13 -29.87 2.84
N ASP A 406 3.68 -30.38 3.96
CA ASP A 406 3.56 -29.59 5.20
C ASP A 406 4.96 -29.14 5.59
N ASP A 407 5.24 -27.82 5.50
CA ASP A 407 6.55 -27.24 5.83
C ASP A 407 6.70 -27.10 7.35
N ASP A 408 6.64 -28.23 8.08
CA ASP A 408 6.97 -28.30 9.50
C ASP A 408 8.50 -28.18 9.75
N SER A 409 9.31 -28.17 8.68
CA SER A 409 10.77 -28.06 8.77
C SER A 409 11.28 -26.62 8.98
N ALA A 410 10.42 -25.59 8.90
CA ALA A 410 10.80 -24.17 9.02
C ALA A 410 11.02 -23.71 10.48
N SER A 411 10.80 -24.58 11.48
CA SER A 411 10.90 -24.24 12.93
C SER A 411 12.05 -24.90 13.67
N LYS A 412 12.97 -25.57 12.97
CA LYS A 412 14.16 -26.16 13.58
C LYS A 412 15.41 -25.62 12.90
N GLU A 413 15.92 -24.48 13.40
CA GLU A 413 17.32 -24.11 13.57
C GLU A 413 17.39 -22.75 14.25
#